data_d97ee908065b49d8a2270fe8df0e8fe1
#
_entry.id   d97ee908065b49d8a2270fe8df0e8fe1
#
_cell.length_a   1.000
_cell.length_b   1.000
_cell.length_c   1.000
_cell.angle_alpha   90.00
_cell.angle_beta   90.00
_cell.angle_gamma   90.00
#
_symmetry.space_group_name_H-M   'P 1'
#
loop_
_entity.id
_entity.type
_entity.pdbx_description
1 polymer ?
#
loop_
_entity_poly.entity_id
_entity_poly.type
_entity_poly.pdbx_seq_one_letter_code
_entity_poly.pdbx_strand_id
1 'polypeptide(L)'
;MFEIREKPEMVERAMLVSIYFDPSEAGEKQAMLDELEDLVSNLGIGIAGKHLIKSRDMHAKFLCGTGKAQEVKQLALDCRADCVVFDNMLSPSQQREWERLVDECVIDREEVILDIFARRARTREATLQVELARMQYSLPRMARMWNHLDRQGCLLYTSPS
;
A
#
# COMPACT_ATOMS: atom_id res chain seq x y z
N MET A 1 2.73 17.67 -16.77
CA MET A 1 3.33 18.12 -16.07
C MET A 1 3.50 17.57 -14.83
N PHE A 2 4.39 17.64 -14.26
CA PHE A 2 4.71 17.05 -13.20
C PHE A 2 4.49 17.67 -12.00
N GLU A 3 4.36 18.84 -11.95
CA GLU A 3 4.16 19.53 -10.79
C GLU A 3 3.18 18.84 -10.02
N ILE A 4 2.34 18.20 -10.64
CA ILE A 4 1.37 17.57 -9.91
C ILE A 4 1.97 16.72 -8.98
N ARG A 5 3.09 16.33 -9.30
CA ARG A 5 3.62 15.43 -8.50
C ARG A 5 3.89 15.96 -7.20
N GLU A 6 3.99 17.10 -7.07
CA GLU A 6 4.28 17.60 -5.81
C GLU A 6 3.20 17.23 -4.93
N LYS A 7 2.16 16.79 -5.47
CA LYS A 7 1.12 16.53 -4.58
C LYS A 7 1.11 15.16 -4.18
N PRO A 8 1.92 14.36 -4.62
CA PRO A 8 1.85 13.00 -4.35
C PRO A 8 1.87 12.72 -2.90
N GLU A 9 2.50 13.46 -2.23
CA GLU A 9 2.61 13.20 -0.85
C GLU A 9 1.27 13.39 -0.30
N MET A 10 0.39 13.79 -1.08
CA MET A 10 -0.87 14.07 -0.59
C MET A 10 -1.80 12.92 -0.64
N VAL A 11 -1.42 11.80 -0.21
CA VAL A 11 -2.36 10.72 -0.03
C VAL A 11 -3.18 11.14 1.17
N GLU A 12 -4.43 11.40 0.97
CA GLU A 12 -5.29 11.86 2.03
C GLU A 12 -6.30 10.85 2.51
N ARG A 13 -6.72 9.95 1.67
CA ARG A 13 -7.77 9.03 2.02
C ARG A 13 -7.38 7.62 1.61
N ALA A 14 -7.01 6.81 2.56
CA ALA A 14 -6.57 5.46 2.29
C ALA A 14 -7.67 4.45 2.59
N MET A 15 -7.82 3.46 1.73
CA MET A 15 -8.70 2.34 2.01
C MET A 15 -7.81 1.17 2.37
N LEU A 16 -8.06 0.54 3.51
CA LEU A 16 -7.25 -0.56 3.98
C LEU A 16 -7.93 -1.88 3.63
N VAL A 17 -7.15 -2.83 3.16
CA VAL A 17 -7.69 -4.11 2.74
C VAL A 17 -6.82 -5.25 3.26
N SER A 18 -7.44 -6.28 3.77
CA SER A 18 -6.72 -7.50 4.13
C SER A 18 -7.43 -8.66 3.46
N ILE A 19 -6.69 -9.47 2.72
CA ILE A 19 -7.24 -10.63 2.03
C ILE A 19 -6.86 -11.87 2.81
N TYR A 20 -7.82 -12.72 3.10
CA TYR A 20 -7.55 -13.97 3.79
C TYR A 20 -8.27 -15.12 3.09
N PHE A 21 -7.85 -16.34 3.36
CA PHE A 21 -8.36 -17.50 2.63
C PHE A 21 -9.06 -18.50 3.55
N ASP A 22 -8.54 -18.69 4.74
CA ASP A 22 -9.10 -19.66 5.67
C ASP A 22 -9.98 -18.92 6.69
N PRO A 23 -11.24 -19.31 6.82
CA PRO A 23 -12.13 -18.64 7.78
C PRO A 23 -11.59 -18.62 9.20
N SER A 24 -10.74 -19.57 9.57
CA SER A 24 -10.20 -19.61 10.92
C SER A 24 -9.22 -18.46 11.15
N GLU A 25 -8.76 -17.80 10.09
CA GLU A 25 -7.81 -16.71 10.22
C GLU A 25 -8.50 -15.36 10.36
N ALA A 26 -9.82 -15.33 10.23
CA ALA A 26 -10.53 -14.04 10.19
C ALA A 26 -10.26 -13.15 11.39
N GLY A 27 -10.23 -13.75 12.58
CA GLY A 27 -10.01 -12.96 13.79
C GLY A 27 -8.63 -12.35 13.84
N GLU A 28 -7.61 -13.14 13.48
CA GLU A 28 -6.26 -12.66 13.48
C GLU A 28 -6.08 -11.58 12.41
N LYS A 29 -6.67 -11.80 11.24
CA LYS A 29 -6.54 -10.84 10.15
C LYS A 29 -7.25 -9.53 10.48
N GLN A 30 -8.37 -9.61 11.22
CA GLN A 30 -9.04 -8.40 11.64
C GLN A 30 -8.15 -7.61 12.62
N ALA A 31 -7.50 -8.30 13.54
CA ALA A 31 -6.61 -7.64 14.49
C ALA A 31 -5.44 -6.98 13.76
N MET A 32 -4.89 -7.65 12.76
CA MET A 32 -3.79 -7.09 11.99
C MET A 32 -4.24 -5.89 11.17
N LEU A 33 -5.47 -5.92 10.66
CA LEU A 33 -6.00 -4.81 9.90
C LEU A 33 -6.22 -3.60 10.81
N ASP A 34 -6.67 -3.85 12.03
CA ASP A 34 -6.84 -2.78 13.00
C ASP A 34 -5.48 -2.16 13.35
N GLU A 35 -4.44 -2.98 13.45
CA GLU A 35 -3.11 -2.48 13.70
C GLU A 35 -2.62 -1.65 12.52
N LEU A 36 -2.91 -2.09 11.31
CA LEU A 36 -2.52 -1.34 10.11
C LEU A 36 -3.21 0.02 10.11
N GLU A 37 -4.43 0.09 10.57
CA GLU A 37 -5.15 1.35 10.65
C GLU A 37 -4.39 2.32 11.56
N ASP A 38 -3.90 1.85 12.70
CA ASP A 38 -3.14 2.69 13.60
C ASP A 38 -1.84 3.15 12.94
N LEU A 39 -1.17 2.26 12.22
CA LEU A 39 0.07 2.61 11.56
C LEU A 39 -0.14 3.67 10.49
N VAL A 40 -1.17 3.52 9.68
CA VAL A 40 -1.46 4.48 8.61
C VAL A 40 -1.89 5.81 9.21
N SER A 41 -2.67 5.77 10.29
CA SER A 41 -3.09 7.00 10.96
C SER A 41 -1.90 7.75 11.53
N ASN A 42 -0.88 7.03 12.00
CA ASN A 42 0.31 7.68 12.52
C ASN A 42 1.07 8.45 11.43
N LEU A 43 0.84 8.13 10.18
CA LEU A 43 1.46 8.87 9.08
C LEU A 43 0.63 10.10 8.71
N GLY A 44 -0.48 10.34 9.39
CA GLY A 44 -1.30 11.50 9.11
C GLY A 44 -2.27 11.31 7.96
N ILE A 45 -2.51 10.06 7.57
CA ILE A 45 -3.38 9.76 6.43
C ILE A 45 -4.75 9.37 6.95
N GLY A 46 -5.80 9.95 6.39
CA GLY A 46 -7.16 9.61 6.80
C GLY A 46 -7.59 8.26 6.28
N ILE A 47 -8.43 7.57 7.03
CA ILE A 47 -8.89 6.23 6.66
C ILE A 47 -10.27 6.36 6.04
N ALA A 48 -10.36 6.03 4.75
CA ALA A 48 -11.62 6.13 4.02
C ALA A 48 -12.46 4.87 4.17
N GLY A 49 -11.83 3.75 4.42
CA GLY A 49 -12.53 2.49 4.60
C GLY A 49 -11.58 1.39 5.05
N LYS A 50 -12.13 0.32 5.60
CA LYS A 50 -11.34 -0.78 6.09
C LYS A 50 -12.12 -2.05 5.81
N HIS A 51 -11.55 -2.97 5.06
CA HIS A 51 -12.27 -4.14 4.58
C HIS A 51 -11.46 -5.43 4.72
N LEU A 52 -12.11 -6.44 5.24
CA LEU A 52 -11.52 -7.76 5.35
C LEU A 52 -12.16 -8.59 4.25
N ILE A 53 -11.38 -9.06 3.31
CA ILE A 53 -11.88 -9.73 2.13
C ILE A 53 -11.52 -11.21 2.14
N LYS A 54 -12.51 -12.07 2.05
CA LYS A 54 -12.24 -13.49 2.00
C LYS A 54 -12.18 -13.92 0.55
N SER A 55 -11.13 -14.63 0.18
CA SER A 55 -11.01 -15.17 -1.15
C SER A 55 -10.94 -16.68 -1.05
N ARG A 56 -11.47 -17.37 -2.04
CA ARG A 56 -11.50 -18.82 -2.01
C ARG A 56 -10.12 -19.38 -2.19
N ASP A 57 -9.40 -18.89 -3.18
CA ASP A 57 -8.09 -19.39 -3.50
C ASP A 57 -7.12 -18.27 -3.72
N MET A 58 -5.83 -18.57 -3.56
CA MET A 58 -4.81 -17.60 -3.84
C MET A 58 -4.54 -17.59 -5.34
N HIS A 59 -4.42 -16.42 -5.91
CA HIS A 59 -4.15 -16.25 -7.34
C HIS A 59 -2.93 -15.39 -7.54
N ALA A 60 -2.20 -15.66 -8.59
CA ALA A 60 -0.94 -14.96 -8.83
C ALA A 60 -1.09 -13.48 -9.14
N LYS A 61 -2.14 -13.12 -9.83
CA LYS A 61 -2.26 -11.75 -10.32
C LYS A 61 -2.64 -10.74 -9.24
N PHE A 62 -3.67 -11.05 -8.48
CA PHE A 62 -4.17 -10.12 -7.49
C PHE A 62 -4.14 -10.68 -6.07
N LEU A 63 -3.51 -11.82 -5.88
CA LEU A 63 -3.53 -12.49 -4.60
C LEU A 63 -4.91 -13.12 -4.36
N CYS A 64 -5.95 -12.53 -4.87
CA CYS A 64 -7.31 -13.04 -4.77
C CYS A 64 -7.89 -13.23 -6.17
N GLY A 65 -9.07 -13.79 -6.25
CA GLY A 65 -9.71 -14.00 -7.54
C GLY A 65 -10.14 -12.69 -8.18
N THR A 66 -10.37 -12.74 -9.50
CA THR A 66 -10.73 -11.55 -10.25
C THR A 66 -12.02 -10.92 -9.74
N GLY A 67 -12.99 -11.74 -9.35
CA GLY A 67 -14.24 -11.20 -8.84
C GLY A 67 -14.05 -10.40 -7.56
N LYS A 68 -13.21 -10.92 -6.66
CA LYS A 68 -12.94 -10.20 -5.43
C LYS A 68 -12.12 -8.94 -5.71
N ALA A 69 -11.23 -9.00 -6.69
CA ALA A 69 -10.46 -7.82 -7.07
C ALA A 69 -11.39 -6.71 -7.57
N GLN A 70 -12.41 -7.06 -8.33
CA GLN A 70 -13.37 -6.08 -8.81
C GLN A 70 -14.18 -5.49 -7.65
N GLU A 71 -14.48 -6.30 -6.63
CA GLU A 71 -15.18 -5.80 -5.45
C GLU A 71 -14.32 -4.75 -4.74
N VAL A 72 -13.02 -5.02 -4.61
CA VAL A 72 -12.12 -4.10 -3.96
C VAL A 72 -12.05 -2.79 -4.75
N LYS A 73 -12.01 -2.89 -6.07
CA LYS A 73 -11.99 -1.70 -6.92
C LYS A 73 -13.25 -0.87 -6.66
N GLN A 74 -14.41 -1.52 -6.60
CA GLN A 74 -15.65 -0.81 -6.41
C GLN A 74 -15.69 -0.15 -5.02
N LEU A 75 -15.19 -0.84 -3.99
CA LEU A 75 -15.15 -0.27 -2.66
C LEU A 75 -14.25 0.97 -2.64
N ALA A 76 -13.13 0.93 -3.35
CA ALA A 76 -12.24 2.07 -3.40
C ALA A 76 -12.90 3.27 -4.09
N LEU A 77 -13.64 3.01 -5.15
CA LEU A 77 -14.35 4.08 -5.84
C LEU A 77 -15.44 4.66 -4.94
N ASP A 78 -16.17 3.81 -4.25
CA ASP A 78 -17.29 4.26 -3.42
C ASP A 78 -16.82 5.15 -2.27
N CYS A 79 -15.67 4.87 -1.70
CA CYS A 79 -15.19 5.67 -0.59
C CYS A 79 -14.23 6.78 -1.06
N ARG A 80 -14.02 6.87 -2.36
CA ARG A 80 -13.15 7.90 -2.94
C ARG A 80 -11.73 7.85 -2.36
N ALA A 81 -11.21 6.65 -2.25
CA ALA A 81 -9.86 6.47 -1.75
C ALA A 81 -8.86 6.89 -2.81
N ASP A 82 -7.80 7.55 -2.41
CA ASP A 82 -6.74 7.91 -3.34
C ASP A 82 -5.54 6.98 -3.14
N CYS A 83 -5.65 6.02 -2.23
CA CYS A 83 -4.63 5.01 -2.06
C CYS A 83 -5.27 3.77 -1.45
N VAL A 84 -4.85 2.60 -1.90
CA VAL A 84 -5.31 1.36 -1.32
C VAL A 84 -4.11 0.74 -0.62
N VAL A 85 -4.25 0.44 0.66
CA VAL A 85 -3.18 -0.12 1.47
C VAL A 85 -3.54 -1.54 1.84
N PHE A 86 -2.70 -2.48 1.42
CA PHE A 86 -2.95 -3.89 1.72
C PHE A 86 -2.17 -4.32 2.95
N ASP A 87 -2.83 -5.08 3.82
CA ASP A 87 -2.13 -5.67 4.95
C ASP A 87 -1.25 -6.83 4.46
N ASN A 88 -1.59 -7.43 3.34
CA ASN A 88 -0.82 -8.51 2.76
C ASN A 88 0.40 -7.95 2.04
N MET A 89 1.48 -8.73 2.01
CA MET A 89 2.62 -8.32 1.22
C MET A 89 2.31 -8.57 -0.24
N LEU A 90 2.62 -7.64 -1.09
CA LEU A 90 2.39 -7.78 -2.52
C LEU A 90 3.72 -7.88 -3.25
N SER A 91 3.80 -8.79 -4.20
CA SER A 91 4.98 -8.83 -5.07
C SER A 91 4.95 -7.60 -5.97
N PRO A 92 6.06 -7.23 -6.58
CA PRO A 92 6.06 -6.09 -7.49
C PRO A 92 5.05 -6.26 -8.62
N SER A 93 4.87 -7.47 -9.11
CA SER A 93 3.93 -7.75 -10.18
C SER A 93 2.49 -7.57 -9.69
N GLN A 94 2.18 -8.05 -8.49
CA GLN A 94 0.85 -7.91 -7.93
C GLN A 94 0.53 -6.45 -7.67
N GLN A 95 1.49 -5.71 -7.15
CA GLN A 95 1.28 -4.30 -6.87
C GLN A 95 0.96 -3.55 -8.16
N ARG A 96 1.68 -3.85 -9.23
CA ARG A 96 1.46 -3.19 -10.50
C ARG A 96 0.08 -3.55 -11.06
N GLU A 97 -0.34 -4.81 -10.95
CA GLU A 97 -1.65 -5.19 -11.45
C GLU A 97 -2.77 -4.50 -10.66
N TRP A 98 -2.59 -4.37 -9.35
CA TRP A 98 -3.56 -3.67 -8.55
C TRP A 98 -3.62 -2.18 -8.92
N GLU A 99 -2.48 -1.55 -9.17
CA GLU A 99 -2.47 -0.15 -9.57
C GLU A 99 -3.19 0.05 -10.90
N ARG A 100 -3.04 -0.90 -11.80
CA ARG A 100 -3.74 -0.80 -13.07
C ARG A 100 -5.24 -0.95 -12.88
N LEU A 101 -5.65 -1.83 -12.00
CA LEU A 101 -7.06 -2.08 -11.78
C LEU A 101 -7.74 -0.92 -11.08
N VAL A 102 -7.18 -0.46 -9.97
CA VAL A 102 -7.84 0.59 -9.19
C VAL A 102 -7.50 1.98 -9.68
N ASP A 103 -6.47 2.12 -10.49
CA ASP A 103 -6.02 3.40 -11.02
C ASP A 103 -5.70 4.42 -9.93
N GLU A 104 -5.15 3.95 -8.84
CA GLU A 104 -4.72 4.78 -7.74
C GLU A 104 -3.45 4.19 -7.14
N CYS A 105 -2.86 4.88 -6.20
CA CYS A 105 -1.69 4.40 -5.52
C CYS A 105 -2.01 3.12 -4.76
N VAL A 106 -1.15 2.13 -4.83
CA VAL A 106 -1.33 0.88 -4.09
C VAL A 106 -0.03 0.58 -3.37
N ILE A 107 -0.12 0.41 -2.06
CA ILE A 107 1.04 0.08 -1.26
C ILE A 107 0.68 -1.07 -0.34
N ASP A 108 1.67 -1.68 0.27
CA ASP A 108 1.40 -2.76 1.20
C ASP A 108 1.92 -2.38 2.59
N ARG A 109 1.72 -3.27 3.53
CA ARG A 109 2.11 -3.02 4.92
C ARG A 109 3.58 -2.69 5.05
N GLU A 110 4.42 -3.33 4.25
CA GLU A 110 5.85 -3.13 4.37
C GLU A 110 6.25 -1.70 4.04
N GLU A 111 5.64 -1.12 3.03
CA GLU A 111 5.95 0.26 2.68
C GLU A 111 5.53 1.22 3.80
N VAL A 112 4.39 0.95 4.44
CA VAL A 112 3.93 1.77 5.55
C VAL A 112 4.95 1.73 6.69
N ILE A 113 5.42 0.52 7.02
CA ILE A 113 6.38 0.36 8.10
C ILE A 113 7.69 1.05 7.78
N LEU A 114 8.16 0.95 6.55
CA LEU A 114 9.40 1.60 6.15
C LEU A 114 9.27 3.12 6.27
N ASP A 115 8.12 3.66 5.91
CA ASP A 115 7.93 5.10 6.00
C ASP A 115 7.90 5.57 7.46
N ILE A 116 7.30 4.76 8.33
CA ILE A 116 7.28 5.09 9.75
C ILE A 116 8.70 5.08 10.30
N PHE A 117 9.50 4.07 9.94
CA PHE A 117 10.88 4.00 10.39
C PHE A 117 11.68 5.20 9.86
N ALA A 118 11.42 5.61 8.62
CA ALA A 118 12.13 6.74 8.04
C ALA A 118 11.84 8.01 8.83
N ARG A 119 10.61 8.19 9.27
CA ARG A 119 10.25 9.37 10.02
C ARG A 119 10.80 9.37 11.44
N ARG A 120 11.10 8.17 11.98
CA ARG A 120 11.58 8.06 13.33
C ARG A 120 13.09 7.95 13.47
N ALA A 121 13.79 7.74 12.36
CA ALA A 121 15.23 7.59 12.41
C ALA A 121 15.88 8.89 12.82
N ARG A 122 16.70 8.85 13.86
CA ARG A 122 17.33 10.04 14.38
C ARG A 122 18.84 10.05 14.24
N THR A 123 19.46 8.90 14.15
CA THR A 123 20.90 8.85 14.03
C THR A 123 21.27 8.65 12.59
N ARG A 124 22.52 8.96 12.25
CA ARG A 124 22.98 8.76 10.88
C ARG A 124 22.93 7.28 10.52
N GLU A 125 23.33 6.42 11.44
CA GLU A 125 23.32 5.01 11.19
C GLU A 125 21.90 4.48 10.95
N ALA A 126 20.96 4.88 11.78
CA ALA A 126 19.58 4.46 11.62
C ALA A 126 19.01 4.97 10.31
N THR A 127 19.33 6.20 9.93
CA THR A 127 18.86 6.79 8.69
C THR A 127 19.40 5.99 7.50
N LEU A 128 20.68 5.63 7.54
CA LEU A 128 21.26 4.87 6.45
C LEU A 128 20.67 3.46 6.34
N GLN A 129 20.36 2.84 7.47
CA GLN A 129 19.76 1.52 7.46
C GLN A 129 18.37 1.56 6.87
N VAL A 130 17.60 2.59 7.19
CA VAL A 130 16.26 2.72 6.63
C VAL A 130 16.33 3.00 5.14
N GLU A 131 17.28 3.83 4.72
CA GLU A 131 17.44 4.12 3.30
C GLU A 131 17.78 2.86 2.53
N LEU A 132 18.64 2.02 3.10
CA LEU A 132 18.99 0.77 2.44
C LEU A 132 17.75 -0.12 2.31
N ALA A 133 16.97 -0.24 3.38
CA ALA A 133 15.76 -1.06 3.36
C ALA A 133 14.77 -0.53 2.33
N ARG A 134 14.63 0.79 2.24
CA ARG A 134 13.72 1.39 1.27
C ARG A 134 14.18 1.11 -0.15
N MET A 135 15.49 1.16 -0.40
CA MET A 135 15.99 0.86 -1.72
C MET A 135 15.78 -0.60 -2.09
N GLN A 136 15.99 -1.49 -1.13
CA GLN A 136 15.78 -2.91 -1.38
C GLN A 136 14.33 -3.21 -1.69
N TYR A 137 13.42 -2.47 -1.09
CA TYR A 137 12.00 -2.63 -1.36
C TYR A 137 11.63 -2.03 -2.72
N SER A 138 12.15 -0.85 -3.03
CA SER A 138 11.71 -0.14 -4.20
C SER A 138 12.36 -0.57 -5.50
N LEU A 139 13.61 -1.07 -5.48
CA LEU A 139 14.27 -1.40 -6.72
C LEU A 139 13.52 -2.40 -7.60
N PRO A 140 13.07 -3.53 -7.09
CA PRO A 140 12.34 -4.46 -7.95
C PRO A 140 11.03 -3.87 -8.47
N ARG A 141 10.48 -2.91 -7.73
CA ARG A 141 9.22 -2.30 -8.12
C ARG A 141 9.43 -1.22 -9.16
N MET A 142 10.54 -0.51 -9.08
CA MET A 142 10.82 0.54 -10.03
C MET A 142 11.06 0.00 -11.43
N ALA A 143 11.69 -1.14 -11.55
CA ALA A 143 11.98 -1.70 -12.84
C ALA A 143 10.72 -1.92 -13.65
N ARG A 144 9.59 -2.01 -13.00
CA ARG A 144 8.39 -2.25 -13.72
C ARG A 144 7.42 -1.11 -13.69
N MET A 145 7.73 -0.08 -13.00
CA MET A 145 6.82 1.03 -12.82
C MET A 145 7.14 2.22 -13.66
N TRP A 146 7.88 2.01 -14.77
CA TRP A 146 8.23 3.07 -15.59
C TRP A 146 7.07 3.89 -16.00
N ASN A 147 5.93 3.25 -16.34
CA ASN A 147 4.79 3.98 -16.83
C ASN A 147 3.94 4.58 -15.74
N HIS A 148 4.34 4.38 -14.51
CA HIS A 148 3.54 4.87 -13.40
C HIS A 148 4.40 5.74 -12.48
N LEU A 149 5.41 6.39 -13.04
CA LEU A 149 6.26 7.21 -12.23
C LEU A 149 5.50 8.24 -11.41
N ASP A 150 4.45 8.74 -11.97
CA ASP A 150 3.69 9.76 -11.28
C ASP A 150 3.09 9.26 -9.98
N ARG A 151 2.79 7.99 -9.88
CA ARG A 151 2.17 7.49 -8.71
C ARG A 151 3.04 6.72 -7.81
N GLN A 152 4.12 6.22 -8.31
CA GLN A 152 4.91 5.33 -7.52
C GLN A 152 5.52 5.93 -6.32
N GLY A 153 5.51 7.13 -6.17
CA GLY A 153 6.11 7.69 -5.00
C GLY A 153 5.17 8.04 -3.92
N CYS A 154 4.03 7.44 -3.86
CA CYS A 154 3.05 7.80 -2.87
C CYS A 154 3.61 8.00 -1.47
N LEU A 155 4.47 7.11 -1.02
CA LEU A 155 5.09 7.28 0.26
C LEU A 155 6.61 7.35 0.17
N LEU A 156 7.22 6.51 -0.60
CA LEU A 156 8.67 6.44 -0.66
C LEU A 156 9.35 7.63 -1.32
N TYR A 157 8.73 8.16 -2.34
CA TYR A 157 9.37 9.23 -3.08
C TYR A 157 8.96 10.62 -2.68
N THR A 158 8.01 10.72 -1.82
CA THR A 158 7.61 12.04 -1.38
C THR A 158 8.50 12.49 -0.26
N SER A 159 9.29 11.63 0.26
CA SER A 159 10.12 11.96 1.34
C SER A 159 11.30 12.67 0.83
N PRO A 160 11.49 13.85 1.10
CA PRO A 160 12.54 14.59 0.54
C PRO A 160 13.73 14.21 1.17
N SER A 161 14.53 14.08 0.82
CA SER A 161 15.70 13.84 1.42
C SER A 161 16.24 14.70 2.23
#